data_9a1dd7d156a267b6b0a43e60f781139c
#
_entry.id   9a1dd7d156a267b6b0a43e60f781139c
#
_cell.length_a   1.000
_cell.length_b   1.000
_cell.length_c   1.000
_cell.angle_alpha   90.00
_cell.angle_beta   90.00
_cell.angle_gamma   90.00
#
_symmetry.space_group_name_H-M   'P 1'
#
loop_
_entity.id
_entity.type
_entity.pdbx_description
1 polymer ?
#
loop_
_entity_poly.entity_id
_entity_poly.type
_entity_poly.pdbx_seq_one_letter_code
_entity_poly.pdbx_strand_id
1 'polypeptide(L)'
;IIGIHDLIVHDYGPGRVMISLHAEVSDKENITTIHEIIDETERELSQKLDCHAVIHMDPVSTDDEETNRLKKEVSKIVKTTDPALSLHDFRLVKGDRRTNIIFDLVVPYSEENDEEKIKNIISQKIKELDATYFAIIEIDNDYVL
;
A
#
# COMPACT_ATOMS: atom_id res chain seq x y z
N ILE A 1 -8.41 -11.25 -3.21
CA ILE A 1 -7.80 -9.91 -2.98
C ILE A 1 -7.50 -9.78 -1.50
N ILE A 2 -6.25 -9.44 -1.18
CA ILE A 2 -5.74 -9.32 0.20
C ILE A 2 -5.86 -7.88 0.69
N GLY A 3 -5.58 -6.91 -0.19
CA GLY A 3 -5.68 -5.48 0.08
C GLY A 3 -5.91 -4.69 -1.20
N ILE A 4 -6.24 -3.42 -1.04
CA ILE A 4 -6.35 -2.45 -2.14
C ILE A 4 -5.67 -1.14 -1.71
N HIS A 5 -5.02 -0.46 -2.67
CA HIS A 5 -4.36 0.83 -2.47
C HIS A 5 -4.29 1.63 -3.78
N ASP A 6 -3.76 2.84 -3.73
CA ASP A 6 -3.56 3.74 -4.88
C ASP A 6 -4.83 3.96 -5.72
N LEU A 7 -5.98 4.12 -5.03
CA LEU A 7 -7.22 4.46 -5.73
C LEU A 7 -7.15 5.90 -6.26
N ILE A 8 -7.17 6.03 -7.59
CA ILE A 8 -7.21 7.32 -8.27
C ILE A 8 -8.50 7.41 -9.08
N VAL A 9 -9.19 8.53 -8.93
CA VAL A 9 -10.38 8.86 -9.71
C VAL A 9 -10.04 9.99 -10.68
N HIS A 10 -10.20 9.72 -11.97
CA HIS A 10 -10.01 10.70 -13.03
C HIS A 10 -11.38 11.10 -13.59
N ASP A 11 -11.75 12.35 -13.42
CA ASP A 11 -12.98 12.91 -13.99
C ASP A 11 -12.63 13.81 -15.18
N TYR A 12 -12.99 13.35 -16.37
CA TYR A 12 -12.81 14.08 -17.64
C TYR A 12 -14.11 14.71 -18.14
N GLY A 13 -15.10 14.85 -17.27
CA GLY A 13 -16.41 15.42 -17.59
C GLY A 13 -17.51 14.35 -17.78
N PRO A 14 -18.73 14.76 -18.15
CA PRO A 14 -19.90 13.89 -18.18
C PRO A 14 -19.69 12.61 -18.99
N GLY A 15 -19.89 11.44 -18.36
CA GLY A 15 -19.75 10.12 -18.96
C GLY A 15 -18.30 9.71 -19.26
N ARG A 16 -17.31 10.37 -18.66
CA ARG A 16 -15.88 10.07 -18.87
C ARG A 16 -15.11 10.01 -17.55
N VAL A 17 -15.59 9.18 -16.64
CA VAL A 17 -14.90 8.88 -15.38
C VAL A 17 -14.07 7.60 -15.54
N MET A 18 -12.82 7.65 -15.08
CA MET A 18 -11.94 6.49 -15.00
C MET A 18 -11.46 6.32 -13.56
N ILE A 19 -11.41 5.08 -13.10
CA ILE A 19 -10.78 4.73 -11.83
C ILE A 19 -9.63 3.76 -12.09
N SER A 20 -8.55 3.97 -11.38
CA SER A 20 -7.45 3.01 -11.30
C SER A 20 -7.14 2.70 -9.85
N LEU A 21 -6.84 1.45 -9.57
CA LEU A 21 -6.41 1.03 -8.24
C LEU A 21 -5.48 -0.17 -8.33
N HIS A 22 -4.77 -0.42 -7.25
CA HIS A 22 -3.95 -1.61 -7.09
C HIS A 22 -4.65 -2.62 -6.19
N ALA A 23 -4.52 -3.90 -6.50
CA ALA A 23 -5.05 -5.01 -5.72
C ALA A 23 -3.93 -5.99 -5.34
N GLU A 24 -3.66 -6.11 -4.05
CA GLU A 24 -2.74 -7.11 -3.53
C GLU A 24 -3.36 -8.52 -3.68
N VAL A 25 -2.61 -9.41 -4.31
CA VAL A 25 -3.00 -10.80 -4.55
C VAL A 25 -1.90 -11.75 -4.08
N SER A 26 -2.25 -12.99 -3.71
CA SER A 26 -1.23 -13.97 -3.32
C SER A 26 -0.38 -14.38 -4.52
N ASP A 27 0.95 -14.37 -4.37
CA ASP A 27 1.92 -14.85 -5.36
C ASP A 27 1.84 -16.38 -5.62
N LYS A 28 1.07 -17.11 -4.81
CA LYS A 28 0.85 -18.55 -4.93
C LYS A 28 -0.35 -18.93 -5.76
N GLU A 29 -1.25 -18.01 -5.96
CA GLU A 29 -2.44 -18.26 -6.74
C GLU A 29 -2.11 -18.34 -8.25
N ASN A 30 -2.91 -19.10 -8.96
CA ASN A 30 -2.76 -19.19 -10.41
C ASN A 30 -3.08 -17.83 -11.05
N ILE A 31 -2.12 -17.27 -11.79
CA ILE A 31 -2.24 -15.94 -12.40
C ILE A 31 -3.45 -15.82 -13.32
N THR A 32 -3.80 -16.90 -14.04
CA THR A 32 -4.97 -16.90 -14.95
C THR A 32 -6.26 -16.79 -14.14
N THR A 33 -6.35 -17.51 -13.01
CA THR A 33 -7.53 -17.45 -12.14
C THR A 33 -7.68 -16.07 -11.51
N ILE A 34 -6.58 -15.49 -11.04
CA ILE A 34 -6.59 -14.13 -10.47
C ILE A 34 -6.99 -13.11 -11.54
N HIS A 35 -6.44 -13.24 -12.74
CA HIS A 35 -6.77 -12.35 -13.85
C HIS A 35 -8.27 -12.40 -14.20
N GLU A 36 -8.89 -13.60 -14.22
CA GLU A 36 -10.33 -13.73 -14.44
C GLU A 36 -11.15 -13.00 -13.37
N ILE A 37 -10.76 -13.12 -12.11
CA ILE A 37 -11.41 -12.42 -10.98
C ILE A 37 -11.27 -10.90 -11.14
N ILE A 38 -10.09 -10.42 -11.51
CA ILE A 38 -9.86 -8.99 -11.73
C ILE A 38 -10.70 -8.46 -12.88
N ASP A 39 -10.71 -9.14 -14.04
CA ASP A 39 -11.52 -8.77 -15.20
C ASP A 39 -13.03 -8.71 -14.87
N GLU A 40 -13.50 -9.65 -14.06
CA GLU A 40 -14.89 -9.66 -13.62
C GLU A 40 -15.18 -8.50 -12.68
N THR A 41 -14.27 -8.22 -11.74
CA THR A 41 -14.36 -7.09 -10.81
C THR A 41 -14.35 -5.74 -11.56
N GLU A 42 -13.45 -5.56 -12.54
CA GLU A 42 -13.40 -4.34 -13.37
C GLU A 42 -14.72 -4.11 -14.13
N ARG A 43 -15.30 -5.18 -14.69
CA ARG A 43 -16.60 -5.10 -15.37
C ARG A 43 -17.74 -4.73 -14.43
N GLU A 44 -17.77 -5.34 -13.23
CA GLU A 44 -18.79 -5.03 -12.23
C GLU A 44 -18.67 -3.58 -11.74
N LEU A 45 -17.46 -3.12 -11.42
CA LEU A 45 -17.22 -1.73 -11.00
C LEU A 45 -17.63 -0.76 -12.11
N SER A 46 -17.22 -1.03 -13.36
CA SER A 46 -17.55 -0.18 -14.49
C SER A 46 -19.04 -0.04 -14.69
N GLN A 47 -19.80 -1.13 -14.53
CA GLN A 47 -21.27 -1.11 -14.67
C GLN A 47 -21.96 -0.42 -13.49
N LYS A 48 -21.50 -0.69 -12.24
CA LYS A 48 -22.15 -0.14 -11.03
C LYS A 48 -21.90 1.35 -10.86
N LEU A 49 -20.71 1.82 -11.26
CA LEU A 49 -20.25 3.20 -11.04
C LEU A 49 -20.33 4.06 -12.32
N ASP A 50 -20.77 3.50 -13.45
CA ASP A 50 -20.77 4.17 -14.76
C ASP A 50 -19.42 4.83 -15.10
N CYS A 51 -18.33 4.07 -14.94
CA CYS A 51 -16.97 4.51 -15.15
C CYS A 51 -16.15 3.47 -15.92
N HIS A 52 -14.91 3.79 -16.25
CA HIS A 52 -13.94 2.81 -16.73
C HIS A 52 -13.01 2.44 -15.57
N ALA A 53 -13.06 1.18 -15.12
CA ALA A 53 -12.23 0.68 -14.01
C ALA A 53 -11.03 -0.10 -14.54
N VAL A 54 -9.84 0.16 -13.97
CA VAL A 54 -8.61 -0.57 -14.21
C VAL A 54 -8.00 -0.98 -12.88
N ILE A 55 -7.68 -2.26 -12.72
CA ILE A 55 -7.08 -2.81 -11.51
C ILE A 55 -5.71 -3.41 -11.83
N HIS A 56 -4.66 -2.84 -11.26
CA HIS A 56 -3.33 -3.41 -11.31
C HIS A 56 -3.17 -4.50 -10.25
N MET A 57 -2.65 -5.66 -10.65
CA MET A 57 -2.41 -6.77 -9.71
C MET A 57 -1.02 -6.66 -9.11
N ASP A 58 -0.93 -6.61 -7.77
CA ASP A 58 0.32 -6.63 -7.03
C ASP A 58 0.50 -7.97 -6.31
N PRO A 59 1.32 -8.88 -6.86
CA PRO A 59 1.61 -10.14 -6.20
C PRO A 59 2.39 -9.93 -4.89
N VAL A 60 1.83 -10.41 -3.77
CA VAL A 60 2.48 -10.35 -2.46
C VAL A 60 2.78 -11.76 -1.95
N SER A 61 3.98 -11.96 -1.40
CA SER A 61 4.33 -13.22 -0.77
C SER A 61 3.65 -13.35 0.59
N THR A 62 2.85 -14.40 0.74
CA THR A 62 2.11 -14.66 1.99
C THR A 62 2.84 -15.61 2.95
N ASP A 63 3.96 -16.21 2.55
CA ASP A 63 4.66 -17.26 3.30
C ASP A 63 5.90 -16.81 4.05
N ASP A 64 6.37 -15.61 3.86
CA ASP A 64 7.49 -15.10 4.64
C ASP A 64 6.99 -14.66 6.02
N GLU A 65 7.11 -15.60 6.99
CA GLU A 65 6.71 -15.36 8.38
C GLU A 65 7.40 -14.12 8.98
N GLU A 66 8.66 -13.86 8.59
CA GLU A 66 9.41 -12.71 9.05
C GLU A 66 8.84 -11.41 8.47
N THR A 67 8.56 -11.38 7.17
CA THR A 67 7.92 -10.23 6.52
C THR A 67 6.56 -9.95 7.14
N ASN A 68 5.74 -11.00 7.35
CA ASN A 68 4.43 -10.84 7.96
C ASN A 68 4.51 -10.35 9.42
N ARG A 69 5.47 -10.82 10.20
CA ARG A 69 5.72 -10.37 11.57
C ARG A 69 6.13 -8.90 11.57
N LEU A 70 7.12 -8.54 10.77
CA LEU A 70 7.61 -7.17 10.68
C LEU A 70 6.54 -6.20 10.14
N LYS A 71 5.75 -6.61 9.15
CA LYS A 71 4.61 -5.82 8.66
C LYS A 71 3.65 -5.45 9.80
N LYS A 72 3.33 -6.42 10.68
CA LYS A 72 2.47 -6.17 11.86
C LYS A 72 3.11 -5.21 12.86
N GLU A 73 4.40 -5.37 13.16
CA GLU A 73 5.13 -4.51 14.08
C GLU A 73 5.22 -3.07 13.55
N VAL A 74 5.58 -2.91 12.26
CA VAL A 74 5.66 -1.59 11.63
C VAL A 74 4.29 -0.94 11.50
N SER A 75 3.23 -1.71 11.16
CA SER A 75 1.86 -1.20 11.16
C SER A 75 1.45 -0.66 12.53
N LYS A 76 1.85 -1.33 13.61
CA LYS A 76 1.61 -0.84 14.97
C LYS A 76 2.36 0.44 15.26
N ILE A 77 3.63 0.55 14.83
CA ILE A 77 4.43 1.78 14.96
C ILE A 77 3.75 2.93 14.23
N VAL A 78 3.32 2.72 12.99
CA VAL A 78 2.62 3.71 12.17
C VAL A 78 1.35 4.19 12.89
N LYS A 79 0.47 3.27 13.29
CA LYS A 79 -0.80 3.59 13.98
C LYS A 79 -0.62 4.25 15.35
N THR A 80 0.45 3.92 16.07
CA THR A 80 0.76 4.59 17.36
C THR A 80 1.42 5.95 17.18
N THR A 81 1.98 6.24 16.02
CA THR A 81 2.51 7.55 15.67
C THR A 81 1.37 8.51 15.34
N ASP A 82 0.45 8.08 14.47
CA ASP A 82 -0.81 8.74 14.21
C ASP A 82 -1.84 7.70 13.73
N PRO A 83 -3.03 7.60 14.37
CA PRO A 83 -4.09 6.66 13.97
C PRO A 83 -4.61 6.86 12.54
N ALA A 84 -4.47 8.06 11.98
CA ALA A 84 -4.89 8.37 10.60
C ALA A 84 -3.94 7.76 9.55
N LEU A 85 -2.68 7.49 9.90
CA LEU A 85 -1.70 6.90 8.98
C LEU A 85 -2.01 5.42 8.71
N SER A 86 -1.69 4.97 7.49
CA SER A 86 -1.67 3.56 7.12
C SER A 86 -0.46 3.25 6.23
N LEU A 87 -0.15 1.97 6.04
CA LEU A 87 0.93 1.56 5.17
C LEU A 87 0.46 0.49 4.18
N HIS A 88 1.05 0.50 2.98
CA HIS A 88 0.91 -0.56 1.96
C HIS A 88 2.25 -0.82 1.26
N ASP A 89 2.27 -1.72 0.29
CA ASP A 89 3.46 -2.14 -0.45
C ASP A 89 4.66 -2.56 0.42
N PHE A 90 4.36 -3.16 1.57
CA PHE A 90 5.38 -3.57 2.53
C PHE A 90 6.22 -4.73 2.00
N ARG A 91 7.54 -4.53 1.91
CA ARG A 91 8.50 -5.53 1.46
C ARG A 91 9.83 -5.42 2.20
N LEU A 92 10.52 -6.55 2.31
CA LEU A 92 11.86 -6.63 2.89
C LEU A 92 12.89 -6.91 1.81
N VAL A 93 14.01 -6.18 1.86
CA VAL A 93 15.20 -6.48 1.08
C VAL A 93 16.35 -6.77 2.05
N LYS A 94 16.68 -8.06 2.20
CA LYS A 94 17.71 -8.53 3.11
C LYS A 94 19.07 -8.42 2.45
N GLY A 95 20.00 -7.74 3.11
CA GLY A 95 21.42 -7.70 2.75
C GLY A 95 22.29 -8.24 3.88
N ASP A 96 23.58 -8.45 3.62
CA ASP A 96 24.52 -9.05 4.58
C ASP A 96 24.68 -8.23 5.88
N ARG A 97 24.50 -6.92 5.83
CA ARG A 97 24.74 -6.01 6.96
C ARG A 97 23.51 -5.25 7.41
N ARG A 98 22.45 -5.24 6.62
CA ARG A 98 21.23 -4.48 6.88
C ARG A 98 20.04 -5.08 6.17
N THR A 99 18.88 -4.89 6.74
CA THR A 99 17.59 -5.20 6.11
C THR A 99 16.86 -3.90 5.81
N ASN A 100 16.58 -3.65 4.53
CA ASN A 100 15.75 -2.53 4.13
C ASN A 100 14.28 -2.93 4.29
N ILE A 101 13.54 -2.12 5.02
CA ILE A 101 12.10 -2.23 5.20
C ILE A 101 11.49 -1.14 4.32
N ILE A 102 10.88 -1.55 3.22
CA ILE A 102 10.34 -0.67 2.18
C ILE A 102 8.84 -0.70 2.26
N PHE A 103 8.21 0.46 2.31
CA PHE A 103 6.75 0.58 2.28
C PHE A 103 6.32 2.00 1.94
N ASP A 104 5.09 2.10 1.46
CA ASP A 104 4.45 3.37 1.24
C ASP A 104 3.62 3.73 2.47
N LEU A 105 3.73 4.98 2.88
CA LEU A 105 3.02 5.55 4.02
C LEU A 105 1.90 6.45 3.52
N VAL A 106 0.65 6.02 3.72
CA VAL A 106 -0.50 6.85 3.40
C VAL A 106 -0.68 7.91 4.47
N VAL A 107 -0.59 9.16 4.06
CA VAL A 107 -0.77 10.33 4.90
C VAL A 107 -2.00 11.10 4.42
N PRO A 108 -3.03 11.32 5.26
CA PRO A 108 -4.14 12.18 4.89
C PRO A 108 -3.63 13.56 4.47
N TYR A 109 -4.13 14.06 3.35
CA TYR A 109 -3.72 15.38 2.87
C TYR A 109 -4.05 16.47 3.89
N SER A 110 -3.04 17.21 4.32
CA SER A 110 -3.17 18.39 5.16
C SER A 110 -1.96 19.30 4.97
N GLU A 111 -2.17 20.59 4.80
CA GLU A 111 -1.08 21.57 4.74
C GLU A 111 -0.25 21.66 6.03
N GLU A 112 -0.80 21.16 7.15
CA GLU A 112 -0.14 21.15 8.46
C GLU A 112 0.74 19.90 8.70
N ASN A 113 0.65 18.89 7.83
CA ASN A 113 1.42 17.66 7.98
C ASN A 113 2.89 17.87 7.61
N ASP A 114 3.77 17.69 8.57
CA ASP A 114 5.22 17.64 8.35
C ASP A 114 5.63 16.19 8.00
N GLU A 115 5.54 15.84 6.71
CA GLU A 115 5.83 14.51 6.18
C GLU A 115 7.24 14.03 6.55
N GLU A 116 8.24 14.91 6.47
CA GLU A 116 9.62 14.59 6.83
C GLU A 116 9.75 14.26 8.31
N LYS A 117 9.04 14.98 9.17
CA LYS A 117 9.01 14.69 10.60
C LYS A 117 8.37 13.34 10.89
N ILE A 118 7.25 13.04 10.21
CA ILE A 118 6.56 11.75 10.34
C ILE A 118 7.49 10.60 9.91
N LYS A 119 8.14 10.70 8.74
CA LYS A 119 9.13 9.73 8.26
C LYS A 119 10.26 9.51 9.26
N ASN A 120 10.81 10.59 9.82
CA ASN A 120 11.91 10.52 10.77
C ASN A 120 11.51 9.80 12.06
N ILE A 121 10.32 10.09 12.60
CA ILE A 121 9.79 9.42 13.81
C ILE A 121 9.62 7.92 13.56
N ILE A 122 8.99 7.55 12.45
CA ILE A 122 8.74 6.15 12.12
C ILE A 122 10.07 5.41 11.88
N SER A 123 10.99 6.01 11.12
CA SER A 123 12.31 5.43 10.84
C SER A 123 13.12 5.20 12.13
N GLN A 124 13.07 6.15 13.07
CA GLN A 124 13.71 6.00 14.38
C GLN A 124 13.14 4.82 15.17
N LYS A 125 11.81 4.72 15.25
CA LYS A 125 11.12 3.64 15.95
C LYS A 125 11.41 2.27 15.31
N ILE A 126 11.50 2.19 13.98
CA ILE A 126 11.88 0.95 13.27
C ILE A 126 13.32 0.56 13.63
N LYS A 127 14.24 1.52 13.68
CA LYS A 127 15.62 1.28 14.04
C LYS A 127 15.78 0.85 15.51
N GLU A 128 14.86 1.22 16.38
CA GLU A 128 14.81 0.77 17.78
C GLU A 128 14.40 -0.70 17.91
N LEU A 129 13.68 -1.27 16.92
CA LEU A 129 13.40 -2.71 16.89
C LEU A 129 14.66 -3.54 16.65
N ASP A 130 15.49 -3.12 15.70
CA ASP A 130 16.81 -3.69 15.40
C ASP A 130 17.68 -2.65 14.69
N ALA A 131 18.92 -2.47 15.18
CA ALA A 131 19.85 -1.49 14.62
C ALA A 131 20.23 -1.75 13.15
N THR A 132 20.00 -2.95 12.64
CA THR A 132 20.23 -3.33 11.24
C THR A 132 19.05 -3.01 10.33
N TYR A 133 17.92 -2.57 10.87
CA TYR A 133 16.73 -2.19 10.10
C TYR A 133 16.82 -0.75 9.59
N PHE A 134 16.58 -0.58 8.31
CA PHE A 134 16.54 0.70 7.63
C PHE A 134 15.19 0.87 6.91
N ALA A 135 14.42 1.86 7.34
CA ALA A 135 13.17 2.20 6.69
C ALA A 135 13.41 3.01 5.41
N ILE A 136 12.78 2.58 4.33
CA ILE A 136 12.67 3.32 3.07
C ILE A 136 11.18 3.58 2.89
N ILE A 137 10.78 4.83 3.14
CA ILE A 137 9.38 5.24 3.21
C ILE A 137 9.09 6.18 2.05
N GLU A 138 8.15 5.80 1.20
CA GLU A 138 7.54 6.68 0.22
C GLU A 138 6.23 7.25 0.81
N ILE A 139 5.96 8.53 0.57
CA ILE A 139 4.70 9.13 1.03
C ILE A 139 3.69 9.04 -0.09
N ASP A 140 2.54 8.49 0.24
CA ASP A 140 1.36 8.53 -0.58
C ASP A 140 0.31 9.42 0.10
N ASN A 141 -0.13 10.45 -0.60
CA ASN A 141 -1.10 11.39 -0.09
C ASN A 141 -2.52 10.90 -0.42
N ASP A 142 -3.28 10.57 0.61
CA ASP A 142 -4.70 10.26 0.44
C ASP A 142 -5.51 11.54 0.26
N TYR A 143 -6.01 11.75 -0.96
CA TYR A 143 -6.86 12.87 -1.34
C TYR A 143 -8.36 12.55 -1.20
N VAL A 144 -8.72 11.42 -0.61
CA VAL A 144 -10.13 11.08 -0.36
C VAL A 144 -10.60 11.86 0.85
N LEU A 145 -11.48 12.83 0.59
CA LEU A 145 -12.18 13.63 1.59
C LEU A 145 -13.33 12.83 2.21
#